data_27e04e6f871505138d755e365c332185
#
_entry.id   27e04e6f871505138d755e365c332185
#
_cell.length_a   1.000
_cell.length_b   1.000
_cell.length_c   1.000
_cell.angle_alpha   90.00
_cell.angle_beta   90.00
_cell.angle_gamma   90.00
#
_symmetry.space_group_name_H-M   'P 1'
#
loop_
_entity.id
_entity.type
_entity.pdbx_description
1 polymer ?
#
loop_
_entity_poly.entity_id
_entity_poly.type
_entity_poly.pdbx_seq_one_letter_code
_entity_poly.pdbx_strand_id
1 'polypeptide(L)'
;MGEKKKKKASTKLWQKILIVGACVLFVVLMIVSGMGSGWLSVFTVVKPGDTVVIDYTLYNAEGNPILTTDQQLYATTASTSGGLVLSKQISITANQTLTSSIYPVQIYTSDSGWSKQFAIFSPEFNAISAGIVGMKINEQKRISIPSSSSMTQDWSTDQLLLNKVNISDISIGDVLAIGVSENPEAEVSNSSSFTYIRTGEVTQKTQSGVVVDFGYPVVEIQVVSINKG
;
A
#
# COMPACT_ATOMS: atom_id res chain seq x y z
N MET A 1 -62.53 -37.96 -47.61
CA MET A 1 -61.36 -37.78 -46.67
C MET A 1 -60.74 -36.42 -46.94
N GLY A 2 -61.07 -35.41 -46.15
CA GLY A 2 -60.64 -34.03 -46.38
C GLY A 2 -59.52 -33.63 -45.45
N GLU A 3 -58.34 -33.45 -45.99
CA GLU A 3 -57.20 -32.93 -45.25
C GLU A 3 -57.35 -31.44 -44.90
N LYS A 4 -57.54 -31.16 -43.62
CA LYS A 4 -57.54 -29.77 -43.11
C LYS A 4 -56.11 -29.24 -43.12
N LYS A 5 -55.73 -28.46 -44.17
CA LYS A 5 -54.51 -27.67 -44.20
C LYS A 5 -54.56 -26.64 -43.06
N LYS A 6 -53.70 -26.84 -41.97
CA LYS A 6 -53.43 -25.85 -40.93
C LYS A 6 -52.81 -24.63 -41.59
N LYS A 7 -53.51 -23.49 -41.67
CA LYS A 7 -52.89 -22.18 -42.02
C LYS A 7 -51.87 -21.78 -40.95
N LYS A 8 -50.61 -21.78 -41.32
CA LYS A 8 -49.54 -21.17 -40.49
C LYS A 8 -49.84 -19.67 -40.39
N ALA A 9 -50.18 -19.21 -39.18
CA ALA A 9 -50.34 -17.78 -38.91
C ALA A 9 -48.97 -17.09 -39.10
N SER A 10 -48.88 -16.20 -40.11
CA SER A 10 -47.74 -15.40 -40.36
C SER A 10 -47.64 -14.35 -39.22
N THR A 11 -46.68 -14.51 -38.30
CA THR A 11 -46.41 -13.49 -37.28
C THR A 11 -46.03 -12.18 -37.95
N LYS A 12 -46.75 -11.10 -37.60
CA LYS A 12 -46.49 -9.75 -38.12
C LYS A 12 -45.02 -9.37 -37.84
N LEU A 13 -44.40 -8.66 -38.77
CA LEU A 13 -42.97 -8.27 -38.68
C LEU A 13 -42.63 -7.63 -37.32
N TRP A 14 -43.53 -6.83 -36.78
CA TRP A 14 -43.40 -6.19 -35.47
C TRP A 14 -43.30 -7.19 -34.29
N GLN A 15 -44.10 -8.29 -34.38
CA GLN A 15 -44.04 -9.35 -33.36
C GLN A 15 -42.70 -10.10 -33.38
N LYS A 16 -42.10 -10.30 -34.55
CA LYS A 16 -40.77 -10.91 -34.69
C LYS A 16 -39.70 -10.02 -34.08
N ILE A 17 -39.72 -8.70 -34.31
CA ILE A 17 -38.80 -7.72 -33.75
C ILE A 17 -38.94 -7.71 -32.23
N LEU A 18 -40.15 -7.75 -31.69
CA LEU A 18 -40.38 -7.75 -30.25
C LEU A 18 -39.87 -9.03 -29.58
N ILE A 19 -40.04 -10.19 -30.19
CA ILE A 19 -39.55 -11.48 -29.70
C ILE A 19 -37.99 -11.48 -29.71
N VAL A 20 -37.35 -11.03 -30.79
CA VAL A 20 -35.91 -10.94 -30.89
C VAL A 20 -35.36 -9.97 -29.85
N GLY A 21 -35.97 -8.80 -29.66
CA GLY A 21 -35.61 -7.83 -28.64
C GLY A 21 -35.72 -8.40 -27.22
N ALA A 22 -36.79 -9.13 -26.92
CA ALA A 22 -36.97 -9.80 -25.64
C ALA A 22 -35.90 -10.89 -25.38
N CYS A 23 -35.56 -11.68 -26.42
CA CYS A 23 -34.49 -12.68 -26.32
C CYS A 23 -33.15 -12.05 -26.07
N VAL A 24 -32.81 -10.97 -26.77
CA VAL A 24 -31.55 -10.23 -26.57
C VAL A 24 -31.49 -9.65 -25.14
N LEU A 25 -32.58 -9.01 -24.70
CA LEU A 25 -32.65 -8.48 -23.32
C LEU A 25 -32.48 -9.59 -22.28
N PHE A 26 -33.12 -10.76 -22.51
CA PHE A 26 -33.00 -11.90 -21.60
C PHE A 26 -31.55 -12.44 -21.53
N VAL A 27 -30.87 -12.54 -22.68
CA VAL A 27 -29.45 -12.94 -22.74
C VAL A 27 -28.55 -11.92 -22.00
N VAL A 28 -28.78 -10.62 -22.20
CA VAL A 28 -28.06 -9.57 -21.48
C VAL A 28 -28.30 -9.68 -19.99
N LEU A 29 -29.54 -9.88 -19.54
CA LEU A 29 -29.85 -10.08 -18.12
C LEU A 29 -29.20 -11.34 -17.54
N MET A 30 -29.16 -12.45 -18.32
CA MET A 30 -28.46 -13.67 -17.88
C MET A 30 -26.95 -13.43 -17.72
N ILE A 31 -26.31 -12.73 -18.67
CA ILE A 31 -24.87 -12.38 -18.58
C ILE A 31 -24.62 -11.50 -17.36
N VAL A 32 -25.41 -10.43 -17.18
CA VAL A 32 -25.30 -9.51 -16.05
C VAL A 32 -25.52 -10.24 -14.71
N SER A 33 -26.53 -11.12 -14.64
CA SER A 33 -26.82 -11.92 -13.44
C SER A 33 -25.71 -12.95 -13.16
N GLY A 34 -25.10 -13.53 -14.21
CA GLY A 34 -24.02 -14.51 -14.09
C GLY A 34 -22.67 -13.88 -13.68
N MET A 35 -22.46 -12.60 -14.00
CA MET A 35 -21.26 -11.85 -13.57
C MET A 35 -21.30 -11.46 -12.09
N GLY A 36 -22.40 -11.67 -11.39
CA GLY A 36 -22.58 -11.25 -10.00
C GLY A 36 -22.52 -9.74 -9.83
N SER A 37 -22.48 -9.25 -8.58
CA SER A 37 -22.34 -7.82 -8.29
C SER A 37 -20.91 -7.28 -8.46
N GLY A 38 -19.95 -8.15 -8.75
CA GLY A 38 -18.53 -7.79 -8.86
C GLY A 38 -18.21 -6.76 -9.94
N TRP A 39 -18.96 -6.74 -11.06
CA TRP A 39 -18.78 -5.74 -12.12
C TRP A 39 -19.18 -4.31 -11.69
N LEU A 40 -20.08 -4.18 -10.72
CA LEU A 40 -20.47 -2.87 -10.17
C LEU A 40 -19.37 -2.27 -9.29
N SER A 41 -18.48 -3.11 -8.75
CA SER A 41 -17.37 -2.65 -7.92
C SER A 41 -16.35 -1.79 -8.70
N VAL A 42 -16.24 -1.99 -10.03
CA VAL A 42 -15.39 -1.18 -10.92
C VAL A 42 -15.80 0.30 -10.94
N PHE A 43 -17.08 0.59 -10.66
CA PHE A 43 -17.61 1.96 -10.57
C PHE A 43 -17.58 2.53 -9.14
N THR A 44 -17.19 1.70 -8.17
CA THR A 44 -17.12 2.14 -6.78
C THR A 44 -15.87 2.96 -6.58
N VAL A 45 -16.04 4.17 -6.05
CA VAL A 45 -14.96 5.06 -5.64
C VAL A 45 -14.88 5.10 -4.12
N VAL A 46 -13.67 5.22 -3.59
CA VAL A 46 -13.41 5.38 -2.17
C VAL A 46 -14.00 6.71 -1.68
N LYS A 47 -14.81 6.64 -0.63
CA LYS A 47 -15.37 7.81 0.06
C LYS A 47 -14.73 7.97 1.44
N PRO A 48 -14.73 9.17 2.01
CA PRO A 48 -14.35 9.35 3.41
C PRO A 48 -15.17 8.42 4.33
N GLY A 49 -14.47 7.70 5.21
CA GLY A 49 -15.08 6.72 6.12
C GLY A 49 -15.12 5.28 5.59
N ASP A 50 -14.90 5.04 4.30
CA ASP A 50 -14.80 3.68 3.76
C ASP A 50 -13.52 3.01 4.29
N THR A 51 -13.61 1.71 4.60
CA THR A 51 -12.45 0.88 4.92
C THR A 51 -11.86 0.30 3.63
N VAL A 52 -10.58 0.55 3.38
CA VAL A 52 -9.91 0.22 2.13
C VAL A 52 -8.68 -0.64 2.40
N VAL A 53 -8.57 -1.76 1.69
CA VAL A 53 -7.33 -2.55 1.65
C VAL A 53 -6.48 -2.03 0.50
N ILE A 54 -5.21 -1.74 0.80
CA ILE A 54 -4.27 -1.21 -0.18
C ILE A 54 -2.99 -2.03 -0.26
N ASP A 55 -2.45 -2.11 -1.47
CA ASP A 55 -1.03 -2.33 -1.73
C ASP A 55 -0.32 -0.99 -1.78
N TYR A 56 0.94 -0.97 -1.33
CA TYR A 56 1.71 0.26 -1.31
C TYR A 56 3.21 0.01 -1.42
N THR A 57 3.92 1.04 -1.89
CA THR A 57 5.39 1.09 -1.89
C THR A 57 5.83 2.49 -1.45
N LEU A 58 6.64 2.55 -0.39
CA LEU A 58 7.26 3.79 0.10
C LEU A 58 8.62 3.96 -0.57
N TYR A 59 8.93 5.17 -1.00
CA TYR A 59 10.18 5.53 -1.67
C TYR A 59 10.94 6.59 -0.86
N ASN A 60 12.27 6.46 -0.81
CA ASN A 60 13.16 7.49 -0.26
C ASN A 60 13.28 8.70 -1.20
N ALA A 61 14.11 9.67 -0.83
CA ALA A 61 14.32 10.91 -1.58
C ALA A 61 14.96 10.65 -2.96
N GLU A 62 15.78 9.62 -3.09
CA GLU A 62 16.44 9.19 -4.33
C GLU A 62 15.51 8.41 -5.27
N GLY A 63 14.30 8.08 -4.80
CA GLY A 63 13.32 7.30 -5.55
C GLY A 63 13.54 5.79 -5.45
N ASN A 64 14.36 5.31 -4.51
CA ASN A 64 14.53 3.89 -4.24
C ASN A 64 13.37 3.37 -3.37
N PRO A 65 12.81 2.18 -3.68
CA PRO A 65 11.78 1.57 -2.85
C PRO A 65 12.39 1.07 -1.53
N ILE A 66 11.75 1.41 -0.41
CA ILE A 66 12.20 1.05 0.94
C ILE A 66 11.28 0.02 1.60
N LEU A 67 9.97 0.16 1.43
CA LEU A 67 8.96 -0.73 1.97
C LEU A 67 7.92 -1.01 0.89
N THR A 68 7.61 -2.29 0.63
CA THR A 68 6.65 -2.66 -0.42
C THR A 68 5.79 -3.85 -0.02
N THR A 69 4.56 -3.89 -0.53
CA THR A 69 3.69 -5.07 -0.51
C THR A 69 3.86 -5.94 -1.77
N ASP A 70 4.52 -5.41 -2.80
CA ASP A 70 4.74 -6.10 -4.07
C ASP A 70 5.87 -7.14 -3.92
N GLN A 71 5.48 -8.42 -3.92
CA GLN A 71 6.42 -9.54 -3.83
C GLN A 71 7.35 -9.65 -5.04
N GLN A 72 6.88 -9.25 -6.23
CA GLN A 72 7.70 -9.30 -7.44
C GLN A 72 8.77 -8.20 -7.41
N LEU A 73 8.40 -6.99 -7.03
CA LEU A 73 9.36 -5.89 -6.81
C LEU A 73 10.39 -6.30 -5.75
N TYR A 74 9.94 -6.85 -4.62
CA TYR A 74 10.82 -7.33 -3.56
C TYR A 74 11.81 -8.39 -4.08
N ALA A 75 11.33 -9.42 -4.78
CA ALA A 75 12.18 -10.51 -5.28
C ALA A 75 13.24 -10.03 -6.30
N THR A 76 12.91 -9.03 -7.11
CA THR A 76 13.83 -8.49 -8.11
C THR A 76 14.84 -7.50 -7.53
N THR A 77 14.44 -6.71 -6.53
CA THR A 77 15.26 -5.62 -5.95
C THR A 77 16.09 -6.10 -4.76
N ALA A 78 15.59 -7.00 -3.93
CA ALA A 78 16.29 -7.49 -2.73
C ALA A 78 17.64 -8.15 -3.04
N SER A 79 17.81 -8.68 -4.26
CA SER A 79 19.09 -9.24 -4.72
C SER A 79 20.11 -8.20 -5.17
N THR A 80 19.68 -6.98 -5.44
CA THR A 80 20.52 -5.94 -6.07
C THR A 80 20.82 -4.77 -5.13
N SER A 81 19.89 -4.40 -4.25
CA SER A 81 20.03 -3.30 -3.30
C SER A 81 19.49 -3.74 -1.94
N GLY A 82 20.40 -4.06 -1.01
CA GLY A 82 20.01 -4.40 0.36
C GLY A 82 19.35 -3.19 1.03
N GLY A 83 18.09 -3.33 1.45
CA GLY A 83 17.37 -2.26 2.16
C GLY A 83 15.87 -2.27 1.91
N LEU A 84 15.40 -2.91 0.84
CA LEU A 84 13.96 -3.07 0.60
C LEU A 84 13.35 -4.08 1.57
N VAL A 85 12.27 -3.68 2.22
CA VAL A 85 11.54 -4.49 3.20
C VAL A 85 10.20 -4.93 2.61
N LEU A 86 9.87 -6.21 2.73
CA LEU A 86 8.55 -6.73 2.32
C LEU A 86 7.54 -6.55 3.45
N SER A 87 6.40 -5.96 3.13
CA SER A 87 5.29 -5.68 4.04
C SER A 87 4.02 -6.43 3.64
N LYS A 88 3.09 -6.57 4.58
CA LYS A 88 1.72 -6.97 4.26
C LYS A 88 0.89 -5.78 3.81
N GLN A 89 -0.17 -6.09 3.04
CA GLN A 89 -1.25 -5.16 2.77
C GLN A 89 -1.81 -4.58 4.08
N ILE A 90 -2.25 -3.33 4.02
CA ILE A 90 -2.89 -2.68 5.16
C ILE A 90 -4.35 -2.34 4.86
N SER A 91 -5.13 -2.37 5.93
CA SER A 91 -6.54 -1.95 5.90
C SER A 91 -6.65 -0.62 6.64
N ILE A 92 -7.06 0.42 5.95
CA ILE A 92 -7.14 1.78 6.50
C ILE A 92 -8.50 2.40 6.22
N THR A 93 -8.92 3.33 7.07
CA THR A 93 -10.13 4.12 6.84
C THR A 93 -9.77 5.37 6.05
N ALA A 94 -10.47 5.60 4.94
CA ALA A 94 -10.24 6.75 4.07
C ALA A 94 -10.55 8.08 4.78
N ASN A 95 -9.64 9.05 4.65
CA ASN A 95 -9.69 10.36 5.29
C ASN A 95 -9.68 10.32 6.83
N GLN A 96 -9.09 9.27 7.41
CA GLN A 96 -8.86 9.18 8.85
C GLN A 96 -7.53 9.86 9.20
N THR A 97 -7.51 10.62 10.29
CA THR A 97 -6.27 11.12 10.89
C THR A 97 -5.82 10.18 12.00
N LEU A 98 -4.56 9.76 11.94
CA LEU A 98 -3.97 8.93 12.99
C LEU A 98 -3.74 9.78 14.25
N THR A 99 -4.17 9.27 15.41
CA THR A 99 -3.99 9.94 16.72
C THR A 99 -2.68 9.55 17.41
N SER A 100 -2.18 8.33 17.13
CA SER A 100 -0.85 7.87 17.57
C SER A 100 0.24 8.43 16.66
N SER A 101 1.50 8.44 17.10
CA SER A 101 2.63 8.87 16.28
C SER A 101 3.03 7.81 15.22
N ILE A 102 2.71 6.55 15.48
CA ILE A 102 3.10 5.39 14.67
C ILE A 102 1.88 4.56 14.27
N TYR A 103 1.85 4.13 13.01
CA TYR A 103 0.98 3.07 12.51
C TYR A 103 1.84 1.83 12.21
N PRO A 104 1.70 0.73 12.97
CA PRO A 104 2.52 -0.46 12.80
C PRO A 104 2.07 -1.29 11.60
N VAL A 105 3.02 -1.73 10.77
CA VAL A 105 2.76 -2.67 9.67
C VAL A 105 3.65 -3.90 9.81
N GLN A 106 3.09 -5.07 9.54
CA GLN A 106 3.85 -6.32 9.61
C GLN A 106 4.81 -6.43 8.44
N ILE A 107 6.07 -6.78 8.74
CA ILE A 107 7.13 -6.98 7.75
C ILE A 107 7.70 -8.39 7.84
N TYR A 108 8.24 -8.84 6.70
CA TYR A 108 8.97 -10.10 6.60
C TYR A 108 10.46 -9.87 6.85
N THR A 109 11.04 -10.69 7.73
CA THR A 109 12.49 -10.76 7.94
C THR A 109 12.93 -12.23 7.86
N SER A 110 14.15 -12.48 7.38
CA SER A 110 14.67 -13.83 7.16
C SER A 110 14.82 -14.64 8.44
N ASP A 111 15.09 -13.96 9.57
CA ASP A 111 15.34 -14.55 10.88
C ASP A 111 14.06 -14.85 11.68
N SER A 112 12.98 -14.10 11.47
CA SER A 112 11.77 -14.18 12.30
C SER A 112 10.46 -14.21 11.51
N GLY A 113 10.51 -14.27 10.18
CA GLY A 113 9.33 -14.28 9.32
C GLY A 113 8.51 -12.99 9.46
N TRP A 114 7.19 -13.12 9.62
CA TRP A 114 6.24 -12.01 9.73
C TRP A 114 6.04 -11.47 11.16
N SER A 115 6.98 -11.67 12.07
CA SER A 115 6.84 -11.30 13.47
C SER A 115 7.25 -9.85 13.79
N LYS A 116 8.02 -9.20 12.92
CA LYS A 116 8.47 -7.83 13.11
C LYS A 116 7.47 -6.82 12.58
N GLN A 117 7.54 -5.60 13.13
CA GLN A 117 6.67 -4.49 12.73
C GLN A 117 7.51 -3.29 12.31
N PHE A 118 7.10 -2.65 11.22
CA PHE A 118 7.68 -1.43 10.70
C PHE A 118 6.84 -0.22 11.09
N ALA A 119 7.50 0.90 11.40
CA ALA A 119 6.84 2.15 11.76
C ALA A 119 6.50 2.96 10.52
N ILE A 120 5.20 3.13 10.21
CA ILE A 120 4.70 4.21 9.36
C ILE A 120 4.33 5.37 10.28
N PHE A 121 4.91 6.55 10.07
CA PHE A 121 4.63 7.71 10.91
C PHE A 121 3.29 8.37 10.56
N SER A 122 2.70 9.07 11.53
CA SER A 122 1.40 9.71 11.36
C SER A 122 1.29 10.63 10.13
N PRO A 123 2.29 11.43 9.74
CA PRO A 123 2.22 12.24 8.52
C PRO A 123 2.10 11.40 7.24
N GLU A 124 2.80 10.26 7.19
CA GLU A 124 2.75 9.31 6.06
C GLU A 124 1.39 8.64 6.00
N PHE A 125 0.92 8.10 7.13
CA PHE A 125 -0.41 7.49 7.24
C PHE A 125 -1.51 8.48 6.82
N ASN A 126 -1.45 9.71 7.31
CA ASN A 126 -2.46 10.73 7.01
C ASN A 126 -2.46 11.10 5.52
N ALA A 127 -1.28 11.20 4.89
CA ALA A 127 -1.16 11.44 3.45
C ALA A 127 -1.75 10.27 2.65
N ILE A 128 -1.49 9.02 3.05
CA ILE A 128 -2.06 7.81 2.45
C ILE A 128 -3.58 7.81 2.60
N SER A 129 -4.08 7.98 3.82
CA SER A 129 -5.51 7.96 4.15
C SER A 129 -6.31 9.03 3.39
N ALA A 130 -5.76 10.24 3.27
CA ALA A 130 -6.38 11.31 2.47
C ALA A 130 -6.27 11.04 0.97
N GLY A 131 -5.12 10.51 0.53
CA GLY A 131 -4.80 10.31 -0.88
C GLY A 131 -5.61 9.24 -1.59
N ILE A 132 -6.15 8.25 -0.85
CA ILE A 132 -6.98 7.17 -1.41
C ILE A 132 -8.42 7.62 -1.71
N VAL A 133 -8.87 8.75 -1.16
CA VAL A 133 -10.22 9.27 -1.43
C VAL A 133 -10.40 9.54 -2.92
N GLY A 134 -11.50 9.05 -3.49
CA GLY A 134 -11.82 9.16 -4.91
C GLY A 134 -11.19 8.10 -5.81
N MET A 135 -10.28 7.27 -5.29
CA MET A 135 -9.69 6.16 -6.05
C MET A 135 -10.69 5.02 -6.27
N LYS A 136 -10.48 4.27 -7.35
CA LYS A 136 -11.24 3.07 -7.69
C LYS A 136 -10.45 1.80 -7.36
N ILE A 137 -11.12 0.66 -7.33
CA ILE A 137 -10.45 -0.64 -7.21
C ILE A 137 -9.48 -0.82 -8.38
N ASN A 138 -8.29 -1.34 -8.11
CA ASN A 138 -7.15 -1.52 -9.01
C ASN A 138 -6.55 -0.21 -9.56
N GLU A 139 -7.01 0.96 -9.11
CA GLU A 139 -6.37 2.22 -9.46
C GLU A 139 -5.05 2.38 -8.70
N GLN A 140 -4.02 2.82 -9.40
CA GLN A 140 -2.71 3.16 -8.83
C GLN A 140 -2.55 4.67 -8.80
N LYS A 141 -1.92 5.17 -7.73
CA LYS A 141 -1.65 6.60 -7.55
C LYS A 141 -0.36 6.81 -6.76
N ARG A 142 0.45 7.76 -7.22
CA ARG A 142 1.59 8.28 -6.46
C ARG A 142 1.15 9.49 -5.66
N ILE A 143 1.49 9.51 -4.37
CA ILE A 143 1.14 10.56 -3.42
C ILE A 143 2.43 11.11 -2.83
N SER A 144 2.54 12.44 -2.82
CA SER A 144 3.64 13.15 -2.16
C SER A 144 3.33 13.30 -0.67
N ILE A 145 4.35 13.11 0.17
CA ILE A 145 4.31 13.25 1.63
C ILE A 145 5.13 14.48 2.01
N PRO A 146 4.51 15.64 2.24
CA PRO A 146 5.23 16.93 2.36
C PRO A 146 6.16 17.05 3.57
N SER A 147 5.87 16.28 4.65
CA SER A 147 6.63 16.36 5.91
C SER A 147 7.83 15.43 6.00
N SER A 148 8.14 14.68 4.94
CA SER A 148 9.25 13.72 4.94
C SER A 148 10.62 14.38 5.08
N SER A 149 10.79 15.59 4.55
CA SER A 149 12.08 16.32 4.57
C SER A 149 12.56 16.77 5.97
N SER A 150 11.71 16.63 7.00
CA SER A 150 12.06 16.96 8.40
C SER A 150 12.48 15.74 9.23
N MET A 151 12.65 14.57 8.62
CA MET A 151 12.95 13.31 9.32
C MET A 151 14.43 12.92 9.26
N THR A 152 15.32 13.87 9.20
CA THR A 152 16.77 13.65 9.29
C THR A 152 17.22 13.60 10.75
N GLN A 153 18.16 12.71 11.06
CA GLN A 153 18.80 12.61 12.38
C GLN A 153 20.31 12.55 12.24
N ASP A 154 20.97 13.30 13.12
CA ASP A 154 22.44 13.24 13.28
C ASP A 154 22.79 12.15 14.29
N TRP A 155 23.59 11.18 13.86
CA TRP A 155 24.09 10.11 14.71
C TRP A 155 25.59 10.27 14.92
N SER A 156 25.98 10.50 16.17
CA SER A 156 27.37 10.56 16.55
C SER A 156 28.03 9.18 16.48
N THR A 157 29.37 9.17 16.40
CA THR A 157 30.17 7.93 16.45
C THR A 157 29.87 7.09 17.68
N ASP A 158 29.64 7.73 18.84
CA ASP A 158 29.33 7.03 20.10
C ASP A 158 27.95 6.35 20.04
N GLN A 159 26.94 7.02 19.45
CA GLN A 159 25.60 6.42 19.24
C GLN A 159 25.63 5.25 18.27
N LEU A 160 26.44 5.33 17.21
CA LEU A 160 26.64 4.22 16.29
C LEU A 160 27.31 3.03 16.99
N LEU A 161 28.34 3.26 17.79
CA LEU A 161 29.04 2.22 18.55
C LEU A 161 28.12 1.53 19.57
N LEU A 162 27.23 2.27 20.24
CA LEU A 162 26.21 1.71 21.13
C LEU A 162 25.29 0.74 20.39
N ASN A 163 25.03 1.00 19.12
CA ASN A 163 24.25 0.12 18.23
C ASN A 163 25.11 -0.94 17.52
N LYS A 164 26.39 -1.12 17.93
CA LYS A 164 27.36 -2.06 17.34
C LYS A 164 27.65 -1.79 15.86
N VAL A 165 27.49 -0.56 15.42
CA VAL A 165 27.78 -0.11 14.06
C VAL A 165 29.08 0.71 14.11
N ASN A 166 30.06 0.32 13.31
CA ASN A 166 31.32 1.06 13.22
C ASN A 166 31.21 2.09 12.10
N ILE A 167 31.50 3.36 12.36
CA ILE A 167 31.44 4.43 11.38
C ILE A 167 32.34 4.19 10.16
N SER A 168 33.46 3.45 10.32
CA SER A 168 34.31 3.08 9.18
C SER A 168 33.62 2.23 8.15
N ASP A 169 32.65 1.41 8.57
CA ASP A 169 31.97 0.44 7.75
C ASP A 169 30.72 1.02 7.05
N ILE A 170 30.38 2.28 7.37
CA ILE A 170 29.24 3.00 6.78
C ILE A 170 29.71 3.83 5.58
N SER A 171 28.94 3.82 4.51
CA SER A 171 29.09 4.68 3.35
C SER A 171 27.84 5.55 3.13
N ILE A 172 27.99 6.67 2.42
CA ILE A 172 26.84 7.45 1.96
C ILE A 172 26.03 6.57 1.00
N GLY A 173 24.70 6.54 1.17
CA GLY A 173 23.78 5.66 0.45
C GLY A 173 23.49 4.34 1.18
N ASP A 174 24.21 4.01 2.27
CA ASP A 174 23.88 2.82 3.06
C ASP A 174 22.56 2.99 3.79
N VAL A 175 21.82 1.88 3.92
CA VAL A 175 20.54 1.83 4.64
C VAL A 175 20.77 1.29 6.04
N LEU A 176 20.42 2.10 7.04
CA LEU A 176 20.50 1.73 8.45
C LEU A 176 19.09 1.44 9.00
N ALA A 177 18.97 0.32 9.72
CA ALA A 177 17.74 -0.01 10.45
C ALA A 177 17.85 0.47 11.90
N ILE A 178 16.83 1.19 12.37
CA ILE A 178 16.72 1.64 13.76
C ILE A 178 15.49 1.07 14.43
N GLY A 179 15.58 0.93 15.76
CA GLY A 179 14.41 0.70 16.61
C GLY A 179 13.71 2.03 16.90
N VAL A 180 12.38 2.01 16.83
CA VAL A 180 11.51 3.15 17.12
C VAL A 180 10.49 2.76 18.18
N SER A 181 10.15 3.69 19.05
CA SER A 181 9.14 3.52 20.11
C SER A 181 8.18 4.70 20.13
N GLU A 182 6.93 4.45 20.53
CA GLU A 182 5.99 5.52 20.88
C GLU A 182 6.28 6.12 22.26
N ASN A 183 7.06 5.41 23.07
CA ASN A 183 7.47 5.91 24.38
C ASN A 183 8.65 6.90 24.22
N PRO A 184 8.48 8.19 24.53
CA PRO A 184 9.54 9.18 24.43
C PRO A 184 10.68 8.96 25.43
N GLU A 185 10.45 8.16 26.48
CA GLU A 185 11.45 7.81 27.51
C GLU A 185 12.18 6.48 27.20
N ALA A 186 11.98 5.93 25.98
CA ALA A 186 12.67 4.70 25.58
C ALA A 186 14.18 4.94 25.49
N GLU A 187 14.95 4.30 26.38
CA GLU A 187 16.41 4.40 26.37
C GLU A 187 17.02 3.53 25.28
N VAL A 188 17.98 4.09 24.55
CA VAL A 188 18.75 3.38 23.50
C VAL A 188 19.47 2.14 24.05
N SER A 189 19.83 2.14 25.32
CA SER A 189 20.50 1.02 26.01
C SER A 189 19.59 -0.20 26.22
N ASN A 190 18.28 -0.04 26.14
CA ASN A 190 17.31 -1.11 26.38
C ASN A 190 16.58 -1.50 25.09
N SER A 191 17.08 -2.52 24.39
CA SER A 191 16.51 -3.02 23.12
C SER A 191 15.05 -3.49 23.25
N SER A 192 14.56 -3.81 24.46
CA SER A 192 13.15 -4.17 24.71
C SER A 192 12.20 -2.96 24.68
N SER A 193 12.72 -1.74 24.73
CA SER A 193 11.94 -0.50 24.64
C SER A 193 11.51 -0.16 23.21
N PHE A 194 12.17 -0.75 22.20
CA PHE A 194 11.88 -0.50 20.80
C PHE A 194 10.97 -1.60 20.23
N THR A 195 9.78 -1.20 19.83
CA THR A 195 8.74 -2.12 19.35
C THR A 195 8.72 -2.22 17.83
N TYR A 196 9.14 -1.16 17.15
CA TYR A 196 9.04 -1.02 15.69
C TYR A 196 10.41 -0.83 15.06
N ILE A 197 10.54 -1.22 13.80
CA ILE A 197 11.72 -0.99 12.98
C ILE A 197 11.42 0.16 12.02
N ARG A 198 12.40 1.02 11.79
CA ARG A 198 12.41 2.03 10.73
C ARG A 198 13.74 1.95 10.02
N THR A 199 13.77 2.15 8.71
CA THR A 199 15.01 2.24 7.94
C THR A 199 15.24 3.67 7.47
N GLY A 200 16.50 4.07 7.39
CA GLY A 200 16.89 5.37 6.87
C GLY A 200 18.17 5.26 6.06
N GLU A 201 18.37 6.20 5.14
CA GLU A 201 19.53 6.25 4.27
C GLU A 201 20.56 7.25 4.80
N VAL A 202 21.81 6.87 4.76
CA VAL A 202 22.93 7.75 5.13
C VAL A 202 23.15 8.78 4.03
N THR A 203 22.82 10.04 4.30
CA THR A 203 22.94 11.13 3.34
C THR A 203 24.25 11.89 3.46
N GLN A 204 24.86 11.90 4.67
CA GLN A 204 26.14 12.56 4.90
C GLN A 204 26.96 11.73 5.90
N LYS A 205 28.30 11.78 5.74
CA LYS A 205 29.27 11.17 6.64
C LYS A 205 30.39 12.15 6.97
N THR A 206 30.68 12.30 8.25
CA THR A 206 31.80 13.11 8.78
C THR A 206 32.70 12.24 9.64
N GLN A 207 33.78 12.81 10.18
CA GLN A 207 34.62 12.08 11.14
C GLN A 207 33.92 11.84 12.49
N SER A 208 32.93 12.67 12.84
CA SER A 208 32.23 12.65 14.13
C SER A 208 30.87 11.95 14.10
N GLY A 209 30.36 11.57 12.92
CA GLY A 209 29.04 10.93 12.80
C GLY A 209 28.50 10.89 11.37
N VAL A 210 27.25 10.49 11.26
CA VAL A 210 26.49 10.41 10.01
C VAL A 210 25.16 11.13 10.14
N VAL A 211 24.66 11.66 9.03
CA VAL A 211 23.28 12.14 8.89
C VAL A 211 22.47 11.05 8.20
N VAL A 212 21.36 10.66 8.82
CA VAL A 212 20.47 9.62 8.29
C VAL A 212 19.11 10.24 8.01
N ASP A 213 18.60 10.06 6.79
CA ASP A 213 17.27 10.46 6.40
C ASP A 213 16.29 9.27 6.54
N PHE A 214 15.29 9.43 7.39
CA PHE A 214 14.22 8.48 7.62
C PHE A 214 12.91 8.87 6.91
N GLY A 215 12.93 9.92 6.11
CA GLY A 215 11.78 10.42 5.37
C GLY A 215 11.49 9.63 4.12
N TYR A 216 10.20 9.38 3.86
CA TYR A 216 9.75 8.78 2.61
C TYR A 216 8.80 9.77 1.90
N PRO A 217 9.34 10.59 0.98
CA PRO A 217 8.58 11.69 0.36
C PRO A 217 7.49 11.24 -0.61
N VAL A 218 7.52 9.97 -1.02
CA VAL A 218 6.58 9.45 -2.01
C VAL A 218 6.07 8.08 -1.59
N VAL A 219 4.76 7.88 -1.71
CA VAL A 219 4.13 6.57 -1.65
C VAL A 219 3.37 6.29 -2.95
N GLU A 220 3.54 5.11 -3.49
CA GLU A 220 2.70 4.57 -4.56
C GLU A 220 1.69 3.61 -3.94
N ILE A 221 0.41 3.76 -4.29
CA ILE A 221 -0.69 3.04 -3.69
C ILE A 221 -1.53 2.41 -4.78
N GLN A 222 -1.99 1.18 -4.55
CA GLN A 222 -3.03 0.52 -5.33
C GLN A 222 -4.18 0.10 -4.40
N VAL A 223 -5.41 0.46 -4.77
CA VAL A 223 -6.62 0.02 -4.04
C VAL A 223 -6.95 -1.41 -4.43
N VAL A 224 -6.95 -2.31 -3.44
CA VAL A 224 -7.27 -3.74 -3.64
C VAL A 224 -8.76 -4.00 -3.44
N SER A 225 -9.33 -3.48 -2.36
CA SER A 225 -10.77 -3.63 -2.07
C SER A 225 -11.30 -2.44 -1.29
N ILE A 226 -12.60 -2.21 -1.41
CA ILE A 226 -13.34 -1.14 -0.72
C ILE A 226 -14.48 -1.78 0.04
N ASN A 227 -14.48 -1.66 1.37
CA ASN A 227 -15.58 -2.05 2.24
C ASN A 227 -16.28 -0.78 2.70
N LYS A 228 -17.57 -0.65 2.40
CA LYS A 228 -18.37 0.50 2.82
C LYS A 228 -18.57 0.45 4.32
N GLY A 229 -18.25 1.55 5.01
CA GLY A 229 -18.56 1.74 6.40
C GLY A 229 -20.05 1.96 6.64
#